data_edf528b490d9611855d91397bd936194
#
_entry.id   edf528b490d9611855d91397bd936194
#
_cell.length_a   1.000
_cell.length_b   1.000
_cell.length_c   1.000
_cell.angle_alpha   90.00
_cell.angle_beta   90.00
_cell.angle_gamma   90.00
#
_symmetry.space_group_name_H-M   'P 1'
#
loop_
_entity.id
_entity.type
_entity.pdbx_description
1 polymer ?
#
loop_
_entity_poly.entity_id
_entity_poly.type
_entity_poly.pdbx_seq_one_letter_code
_entity_poly.pdbx_strand_id
1 'polypeptide(L)'
;SRGLGDVYKRQTADRAREGLFSSLQVRFGFVDEVVLDLFAGSGALGLEAASRGAKEVTLVDNSAAAIKVIKDNARVVPEAKVQVVEAKASSFLAGAPRNHYTMVLADPPYELTDEAVAEMVEALIPVLSNDAVVVVERNSASPETAWPQGFEPTGQKLKKRTYGIARFDMAIWRGEG
;
A
#
# COMPACT_ATOMS: atom_id res chain seq x y z
N SER A 1 16.67 6.61 26.02
CA SER A 1 16.70 7.85 25.27
C SER A 1 16.09 7.69 23.88
N ARG A 2 15.43 8.71 23.42
CA ARG A 2 14.74 8.73 22.15
C ARG A 2 15.63 8.78 20.91
N GLY A 3 16.93 9.09 21.05
CA GLY A 3 17.73 9.53 19.94
C GLY A 3 18.09 8.46 18.89
N LEU A 4 18.85 7.45 19.30
CA LEU A 4 19.46 6.50 18.35
C LEU A 4 18.46 5.48 17.82
N GLY A 5 17.57 4.97 18.66
CA GLY A 5 16.57 3.99 18.24
C GLY A 5 15.56 4.56 17.25
N ASP A 6 15.10 5.79 17.46
CA ASP A 6 14.14 6.45 16.56
C ASP A 6 14.79 6.81 15.22
N VAL A 7 16.04 7.26 15.21
CA VAL A 7 16.81 7.54 14.00
C VAL A 7 16.99 6.26 13.19
N TYR A 8 17.37 5.17 13.85
CA TYR A 8 17.56 3.86 13.19
C TYR A 8 16.25 3.37 12.56
N LYS A 9 15.13 3.44 13.28
CA LYS A 9 13.81 3.03 12.77
C LYS A 9 13.40 3.85 11.55
N ARG A 10 13.61 5.17 11.58
CA ARG A 10 13.29 6.05 10.44
C ARG A 10 14.15 5.71 9.23
N GLN A 11 15.45 5.51 9.42
CA GLN A 11 16.36 5.17 8.33
C GLN A 11 15.96 3.82 7.69
N THR A 12 15.57 2.84 8.51
CA THR A 12 15.11 1.53 8.00
C THR A 12 13.80 1.67 7.24
N ALA A 13 12.83 2.45 7.77
CA ALA A 13 11.57 2.69 7.10
C ALA A 13 11.76 3.45 5.78
N ASP A 14 12.65 4.44 5.75
CA ASP A 14 12.95 5.19 4.53
C ASP A 14 13.60 4.31 3.48
N ARG A 15 14.52 3.42 3.87
CA ARG A 15 15.16 2.45 2.96
C ARG A 15 14.13 1.45 2.41
N ALA A 16 13.23 0.98 3.27
CA ALA A 16 12.18 0.06 2.85
C ALA A 16 11.29 0.71 1.79
N ARG A 17 10.85 1.94 2.05
CA ARG A 17 10.02 2.69 1.10
C ARG A 17 10.77 2.94 -0.22
N GLU A 18 12.02 3.40 -0.14
CA GLU A 18 12.85 3.62 -1.31
C GLU A 18 13.03 2.35 -2.13
N GLY A 19 13.32 1.23 -1.48
CA GLY A 19 13.47 -0.06 -2.15
C GLY A 19 12.18 -0.53 -2.81
N LEU A 20 11.06 -0.38 -2.12
CA LEU A 20 9.74 -0.72 -2.68
C LEU A 20 9.45 0.10 -3.94
N PHE A 21 9.60 1.42 -3.85
CA PHE A 21 9.28 2.30 -4.98
C PHE A 21 10.25 2.15 -6.15
N SER A 22 11.52 1.86 -5.88
CA SER A 22 12.47 1.52 -6.95
C SER A 22 12.03 0.26 -7.68
N SER A 23 11.60 -0.76 -6.97
CA SER A 23 11.08 -2.00 -7.55
C SER A 23 9.81 -1.76 -8.36
N LEU A 24 8.85 -1.01 -7.81
CA LEU A 24 7.60 -0.70 -8.50
C LEU A 24 7.85 0.13 -9.76
N GLN A 25 8.79 1.09 -9.69
CA GLN A 25 9.14 1.93 -10.83
C GLN A 25 9.66 1.10 -12.00
N VAL A 26 10.55 0.16 -11.72
CA VAL A 26 11.16 -0.70 -12.76
C VAL A 26 10.14 -1.69 -13.31
N ARG A 27 9.29 -2.27 -12.45
CA ARG A 27 8.35 -3.32 -12.85
C ARG A 27 7.09 -2.80 -13.53
N PHE A 28 6.55 -1.68 -13.06
CA PHE A 28 5.22 -1.19 -13.47
C PHE A 28 5.23 0.27 -13.89
N GLY A 29 6.01 1.12 -13.20
CA GLY A 29 5.91 2.57 -13.33
C GLY A 29 4.69 3.10 -12.60
N PHE A 30 4.53 4.43 -12.62
CA PHE A 30 3.42 5.10 -11.91
C PHE A 30 2.54 5.94 -12.82
N VAL A 31 2.99 6.25 -14.02
CA VAL A 31 2.23 7.09 -14.96
C VAL A 31 0.92 6.40 -15.30
N ASP A 32 -0.18 7.14 -15.19
CA ASP A 32 -1.56 6.67 -15.42
C ASP A 32 -2.09 5.68 -14.39
N GLU A 33 -1.32 5.39 -13.33
CA GLU A 33 -1.80 4.49 -12.30
C GLU A 33 -2.87 5.13 -11.42
N VAL A 34 -3.87 4.34 -11.04
CA VAL A 34 -4.91 4.71 -10.09
C VAL A 34 -4.62 3.96 -8.80
N VAL A 35 -4.15 4.69 -7.80
CA VAL A 35 -3.54 4.12 -6.59
C VAL A 35 -4.47 4.23 -5.40
N LEU A 36 -4.56 3.15 -4.63
CA LEU A 36 -5.23 3.11 -3.34
C LEU A 36 -4.20 2.83 -2.25
N ASP A 37 -4.11 3.71 -1.27
CA ASP A 37 -3.27 3.55 -0.08
C ASP A 37 -4.20 3.25 1.10
N LEU A 38 -4.29 1.98 1.50
CA LEU A 38 -5.06 1.53 2.65
C LEU A 38 -4.20 1.55 3.90
N PHE A 39 -4.77 2.03 5.01
CA PHE A 39 -4.04 2.26 6.25
C PHE A 39 -2.93 3.28 6.04
N ALA A 40 -3.30 4.41 5.45
CA ALA A 40 -2.34 5.36 4.90
C ALA A 40 -1.42 6.02 5.93
N GLY A 41 -1.83 6.12 7.19
CA GLY A 41 -0.99 6.68 8.27
C GLY A 41 -0.59 8.12 7.99
N SER A 42 0.69 8.37 7.69
CA SER A 42 1.19 9.68 7.30
C SER A 42 0.94 10.01 5.82
N GLY A 43 0.52 9.02 5.05
CA GLY A 43 0.32 9.15 3.60
C GLY A 43 1.61 8.95 2.79
N ALA A 44 2.70 8.52 3.41
CA ALA A 44 4.00 8.45 2.75
C ALA A 44 3.98 7.60 1.47
N LEU A 45 3.32 6.44 1.49
CA LEU A 45 3.30 5.56 0.32
C LEU A 45 2.48 6.16 -0.82
N GLY A 46 1.23 6.54 -0.55
CA GLY A 46 0.37 7.11 -1.59
C GLY A 46 0.90 8.43 -2.15
N LEU A 47 1.45 9.29 -1.31
CA LEU A 47 2.00 10.56 -1.76
C LEU A 47 3.28 10.37 -2.56
N GLU A 48 4.09 9.34 -2.27
CA GLU A 48 5.24 8.98 -3.09
C GLU A 48 4.76 8.55 -4.49
N ALA A 49 3.72 7.74 -4.57
CA ALA A 49 3.13 7.32 -5.85
C ALA A 49 2.64 8.55 -6.64
N ALA A 50 1.99 9.50 -5.97
CA ALA A 50 1.54 10.74 -6.58
C ALA A 50 2.71 11.54 -7.16
N SER A 51 3.81 11.67 -6.41
CA SER A 51 5.00 12.41 -6.85
C SER A 51 5.70 11.76 -8.04
N ARG A 52 5.50 10.45 -8.22
CA ARG A 52 6.08 9.70 -9.35
C ARG A 52 5.19 9.64 -10.58
N GLY A 53 4.04 10.32 -10.56
CA GLY A 53 3.20 10.48 -11.73
C GLY A 53 1.89 9.73 -11.73
N ALA A 54 1.46 9.16 -10.60
CA ALA A 54 0.16 8.51 -10.52
C ALA A 54 -0.96 9.46 -10.92
N LYS A 55 -1.94 8.96 -11.64
CA LYS A 55 -3.07 9.71 -12.15
C LYS A 55 -4.03 10.11 -11.02
N GLU A 56 -4.35 9.15 -10.15
CA GLU A 56 -5.20 9.36 -8.98
C GLU A 56 -4.60 8.61 -7.80
N VAL A 57 -4.70 9.19 -6.62
CA VAL A 57 -4.29 8.54 -5.38
C VAL A 57 -5.37 8.76 -4.34
N THR A 58 -5.91 7.67 -3.80
CA THR A 58 -6.86 7.70 -2.69
C THR A 58 -6.16 7.16 -1.45
N LEU A 59 -6.15 7.96 -0.38
CA LEU A 59 -5.53 7.59 0.89
C LEU A 59 -6.63 7.41 1.93
N VAL A 60 -6.69 6.24 2.53
CA VAL A 60 -7.72 5.86 3.48
C VAL A 60 -7.10 5.57 4.84
N ASP A 61 -7.61 6.19 5.88
CA ASP A 61 -7.22 5.90 7.24
C ASP A 61 -8.40 6.13 8.18
N ASN A 62 -8.46 5.38 9.26
CA ASN A 62 -9.54 5.43 10.24
C ASN A 62 -9.28 6.47 11.35
N SER A 63 -8.09 7.05 11.41
CA SER A 63 -7.69 8.00 12.45
C SER A 63 -7.84 9.44 11.97
N ALA A 64 -8.62 10.22 12.71
CA ALA A 64 -8.76 11.66 12.43
C ALA A 64 -7.41 12.39 12.48
N ALA A 65 -6.53 11.98 13.39
CA ALA A 65 -5.19 12.56 13.51
C ALA A 65 -4.35 12.24 12.27
N ALA A 66 -4.42 11.00 11.77
CA ALA A 66 -3.73 10.60 10.55
C ALA A 66 -4.24 11.41 9.35
N ILE A 67 -5.55 11.56 9.22
CA ILE A 67 -6.18 12.32 8.13
C ILE A 67 -5.64 13.75 8.08
N LYS A 68 -5.51 14.38 9.26
CA LYS A 68 -4.95 15.74 9.34
C LYS A 68 -3.51 15.79 8.83
N VAL A 69 -2.68 14.84 9.24
CA VAL A 69 -1.29 14.73 8.80
C VAL A 69 -1.21 14.50 7.28
N ILE A 70 -2.04 13.59 6.77
CA ILE A 70 -2.09 13.30 5.33
C ILE A 70 -2.45 14.57 4.54
N LYS A 71 -3.47 15.30 4.96
CA LYS A 71 -3.90 16.52 4.28
C LYS A 71 -2.79 17.57 4.27
N ASP A 72 -2.06 17.72 5.37
CA ASP A 72 -0.93 18.63 5.41
C ASP A 72 0.19 18.19 4.46
N ASN A 73 0.52 16.90 4.46
CA ASN A 73 1.56 16.36 3.59
C ASN A 73 1.18 16.40 2.10
N ALA A 74 -0.11 16.29 1.79
CA ALA A 74 -0.61 16.30 0.41
C ALA A 74 -0.42 17.66 -0.28
N ARG A 75 -0.21 18.73 0.46
CA ARG A 75 -0.03 20.08 -0.09
C ARG A 75 1.21 20.21 -0.98
N VAL A 76 2.19 19.33 -0.84
CA VAL A 76 3.42 19.36 -1.63
C VAL A 76 3.31 18.60 -2.96
N VAL A 77 2.13 18.04 -3.26
CA VAL A 77 1.90 17.28 -4.50
C VAL A 77 0.72 17.91 -5.26
N PRO A 78 0.88 19.11 -5.80
CA PRO A 78 -0.26 19.90 -6.31
C PRO A 78 -0.89 19.38 -7.60
N GLU A 79 -0.15 18.61 -8.40
CA GLU A 79 -0.63 18.16 -9.71
C GLU A 79 -1.33 16.79 -9.67
N ALA A 80 -1.21 16.07 -8.57
CA ALA A 80 -1.84 14.77 -8.45
C ALA A 80 -3.28 14.92 -7.98
N LYS A 81 -4.15 14.08 -8.51
CA LYS A 81 -5.52 13.98 -8.05
C LYS A 81 -5.55 13.15 -6.77
N VAL A 82 -5.40 13.82 -5.63
CA VAL A 82 -5.32 13.19 -4.32
C VAL A 82 -6.64 13.32 -3.58
N GLN A 83 -7.19 12.20 -3.14
CA GLN A 83 -8.39 12.13 -2.32
C GLN A 83 -8.04 11.48 -0.98
N VAL A 84 -8.43 12.13 0.11
CA VAL A 84 -8.19 11.64 1.47
C VAL A 84 -9.52 11.27 2.10
N VAL A 85 -9.65 10.03 2.57
CA VAL A 85 -10.91 9.49 3.11
C VAL A 85 -10.70 8.98 4.53
N GLU A 86 -11.48 9.51 5.46
CA GLU A 86 -11.51 9.00 6.83
C GLU A 86 -12.54 7.87 6.90
N ALA A 87 -12.06 6.63 6.95
CA ALA A 87 -12.92 5.45 7.00
C ALA A 87 -12.12 4.23 7.45
N LYS A 88 -12.83 3.24 7.97
CA LYS A 88 -12.27 1.89 8.13
C LYS A 88 -12.05 1.30 6.75
N ALA A 89 -10.99 0.52 6.58
CA ALA A 89 -10.67 -0.12 5.31
C ALA A 89 -11.84 -0.95 4.77
N SER A 90 -12.47 -1.78 5.62
CA SER A 90 -13.60 -2.61 5.22
C SER A 90 -14.80 -1.78 4.74
N SER A 91 -15.11 -0.71 5.44
CA SER A 91 -16.22 0.19 5.07
C SER A 91 -15.95 0.91 3.76
N PHE A 92 -14.72 1.38 3.58
CA PHE A 92 -14.31 2.02 2.34
C PHE A 92 -14.46 1.07 1.16
N LEU A 93 -13.92 -0.15 1.29
CA LEU A 93 -13.93 -1.12 0.20
C LEU A 93 -15.34 -1.55 -0.18
N ALA A 94 -16.25 -1.63 0.79
CA ALA A 94 -17.65 -2.00 0.53
C ALA A 94 -18.36 -1.00 -0.40
N GLY A 95 -17.99 0.28 -0.36
CA GLY A 95 -18.60 1.34 -1.17
C GLY A 95 -17.70 1.89 -2.28
N ALA A 96 -16.51 1.34 -2.45
CA ALA A 96 -15.54 1.87 -3.42
C ALA A 96 -15.91 1.52 -4.87
N PRO A 97 -15.42 2.30 -5.84
CA PRO A 97 -15.67 2.01 -7.26
C PRO A 97 -15.14 0.63 -7.66
N ARG A 98 -15.92 -0.09 -8.47
CA ARG A 98 -15.52 -1.41 -8.97
C ARG A 98 -14.57 -1.28 -10.15
N ASN A 99 -13.66 -2.24 -10.28
CA ASN A 99 -12.70 -2.32 -11.40
C ASN A 99 -11.97 -0.99 -11.63
N HIS A 100 -11.51 -0.39 -10.55
CA HIS A 100 -11.01 0.99 -10.59
C HIS A 100 -9.52 1.12 -10.30
N TYR A 101 -9.04 0.45 -9.25
CA TYR A 101 -7.66 0.63 -8.79
C TYR A 101 -6.70 -0.27 -9.56
N THR A 102 -5.60 0.32 -10.03
CA THR A 102 -4.54 -0.39 -10.75
C THR A 102 -3.36 -0.75 -9.85
N MET A 103 -3.26 -0.08 -8.70
CA MET A 103 -2.21 -0.34 -7.71
C MET A 103 -2.77 -0.13 -6.31
N VAL A 104 -2.58 -1.10 -5.43
CA VAL A 104 -2.97 -1.00 -4.03
C VAL A 104 -1.74 -1.16 -3.15
N LEU A 105 -1.55 -0.21 -2.25
CA LEU A 105 -0.49 -0.22 -1.25
C LEU A 105 -1.18 -0.33 0.11
N ALA A 106 -0.93 -1.40 0.84
CA ALA A 106 -1.57 -1.65 2.13
C ALA A 106 -0.53 -1.91 3.21
N ASP A 107 -0.59 -1.14 4.28
CA ASP A 107 0.25 -1.32 5.46
C ASP A 107 -0.64 -1.54 6.69
N PRO A 108 -1.24 -2.74 6.81
CA PRO A 108 -2.15 -3.01 7.91
C PRO A 108 -1.44 -2.99 9.27
N PRO A 109 -2.13 -2.55 10.33
CA PRO A 109 -1.52 -2.50 11.66
C PRO A 109 -1.15 -3.90 12.16
N TYR A 110 -0.16 -3.96 13.05
CA TYR A 110 0.35 -5.23 13.60
C TYR A 110 -0.71 -6.05 14.31
N GLU A 111 -1.75 -5.40 14.83
CA GLU A 111 -2.84 -6.05 15.54
C GLU A 111 -3.75 -6.87 14.60
N LEU A 112 -3.72 -6.61 13.30
CA LEU A 112 -4.48 -7.41 12.34
C LEU A 112 -3.89 -8.82 12.26
N THR A 113 -4.76 -9.82 12.46
CA THR A 113 -4.36 -11.22 12.33
C THR A 113 -4.08 -11.55 10.86
N ASP A 114 -3.37 -12.66 10.63
CA ASP A 114 -3.12 -13.12 9.26
C ASP A 114 -4.43 -13.42 8.54
N GLU A 115 -5.43 -13.93 9.25
CA GLU A 115 -6.78 -14.17 8.71
C GLU A 115 -7.46 -12.88 8.30
N ALA A 116 -7.35 -11.82 9.12
CA ALA A 116 -7.92 -10.52 8.80
C ALA A 116 -7.24 -9.88 7.59
N VAL A 117 -5.94 -10.08 7.44
CA VAL A 117 -5.21 -9.62 6.25
C VAL A 117 -5.70 -10.37 5.00
N ALA A 118 -5.91 -11.69 5.10
CA ALA A 118 -6.46 -12.48 4.00
C ALA A 118 -7.87 -11.99 3.62
N GLU A 119 -8.72 -11.70 4.60
CA GLU A 119 -10.05 -11.14 4.36
C GLU A 119 -9.98 -9.77 3.68
N MET A 120 -9.02 -8.93 4.07
CA MET A 120 -8.79 -7.63 3.43
C MET A 120 -8.44 -7.82 1.95
N VAL A 121 -7.55 -8.75 1.63
CA VAL A 121 -7.15 -9.02 0.25
C VAL A 121 -8.35 -9.52 -0.57
N GLU A 122 -9.17 -10.40 0.01
CA GLU A 122 -10.43 -10.83 -0.62
C GLU A 122 -11.34 -9.63 -0.91
N ALA A 123 -11.47 -8.71 0.05
CA ALA A 123 -12.32 -7.53 -0.09
C ALA A 123 -11.81 -6.53 -1.15
N LEU A 124 -10.53 -6.60 -1.53
CA LEU A 124 -9.97 -5.79 -2.61
C LEU A 124 -10.45 -6.23 -3.98
N ILE A 125 -10.77 -7.51 -4.17
CA ILE A 125 -11.02 -8.09 -5.49
C ILE A 125 -12.02 -7.28 -6.33
N PRO A 126 -13.21 -6.90 -5.80
CA PRO A 126 -14.18 -6.17 -6.62
C PRO A 126 -13.70 -4.79 -7.10
N VAL A 127 -12.75 -4.18 -6.40
CA VAL A 127 -12.30 -2.81 -6.72
C VAL A 127 -11.05 -2.80 -7.60
N LEU A 128 -10.45 -3.96 -7.88
CA LEU A 128 -9.24 -4.07 -8.68
C LEU A 128 -9.55 -4.11 -10.17
N SER A 129 -8.76 -3.37 -10.95
CA SER A 129 -8.71 -3.51 -12.39
C SER A 129 -7.93 -4.77 -12.76
N ASN A 130 -8.11 -5.25 -14.01
CA ASN A 130 -7.28 -6.34 -14.52
C ASN A 130 -5.81 -5.94 -14.47
N ASP A 131 -4.97 -6.88 -14.04
CA ASP A 131 -3.51 -6.69 -13.90
C ASP A 131 -3.10 -5.69 -12.82
N ALA A 132 -4.00 -5.36 -11.91
CA ALA A 132 -3.67 -4.52 -10.76
C ALA A 132 -2.62 -5.18 -9.88
N VAL A 133 -1.64 -4.39 -9.43
CA VAL A 133 -0.64 -4.87 -8.48
C VAL A 133 -1.09 -4.55 -7.05
N VAL A 134 -1.02 -5.53 -6.16
CA VAL A 134 -1.34 -5.37 -4.75
C VAL A 134 -0.09 -5.62 -3.93
N VAL A 135 0.27 -4.64 -3.11
CA VAL A 135 1.42 -4.69 -2.21
C VAL A 135 0.92 -4.67 -0.78
N VAL A 136 1.31 -5.65 0.01
CA VAL A 136 0.95 -5.73 1.43
C VAL A 136 2.23 -5.73 2.26
N GLU A 137 2.39 -4.73 3.11
CA GLU A 137 3.51 -4.72 4.05
C GLU A 137 3.19 -5.64 5.22
N ARG A 138 4.15 -6.52 5.54
CA ARG A 138 4.04 -7.46 6.65
C ARG A 138 5.29 -7.40 7.51
N ASN A 139 5.17 -7.84 8.76
CA ASN A 139 6.34 -8.12 9.58
C ASN A 139 7.09 -9.30 8.95
N SER A 140 8.41 -9.21 8.86
CA SER A 140 9.24 -10.25 8.25
C SER A 140 9.12 -11.61 8.95
N ALA A 141 8.68 -11.63 10.21
CA ALA A 141 8.43 -12.86 10.96
C ALA A 141 7.04 -13.47 10.68
N SER A 142 6.15 -12.74 10.01
CA SER A 142 4.81 -13.24 9.67
C SER A 142 4.89 -14.23 8.51
N PRO A 143 3.94 -15.18 8.42
CA PRO A 143 3.80 -15.99 7.21
C PRO A 143 3.58 -15.09 5.99
N GLU A 144 4.01 -15.55 4.83
CA GLU A 144 3.73 -14.84 3.59
C GLU A 144 2.22 -14.71 3.37
N THR A 145 1.81 -13.61 2.75
CA THR A 145 0.41 -13.34 2.48
C THR A 145 -0.23 -14.51 1.72
N ALA A 146 -1.37 -14.98 2.21
CA ALA A 146 -2.16 -16.00 1.54
C ALA A 146 -2.98 -15.31 0.45
N TRP A 147 -2.52 -15.44 -0.79
CA TRP A 147 -3.19 -14.82 -1.93
C TRP A 147 -4.37 -15.68 -2.39
N PRO A 148 -5.58 -15.08 -2.52
CA PRO A 148 -6.72 -15.79 -3.09
C PRO A 148 -6.47 -16.21 -4.54
N GLN A 149 -7.29 -17.13 -5.01
CA GLN A 149 -7.27 -17.53 -6.43
C GLN A 149 -7.44 -16.32 -7.33
N GLY A 150 -6.69 -16.28 -8.41
CA GLY A 150 -6.67 -15.16 -9.35
C GLY A 150 -5.52 -14.20 -9.15
N PHE A 151 -4.84 -14.26 -8.01
CA PHE A 151 -3.61 -13.50 -7.78
C PHE A 151 -2.39 -14.33 -8.18
N GLU A 152 -1.46 -13.68 -8.83
CA GLU A 152 -0.18 -14.24 -9.22
C GLU A 152 0.93 -13.50 -8.47
N PRO A 153 1.61 -14.15 -7.50
CA PRO A 153 2.75 -13.51 -6.83
C PRO A 153 3.83 -13.14 -7.83
N THR A 154 4.50 -12.01 -7.59
CA THR A 154 5.50 -11.49 -8.54
C THR A 154 6.77 -12.34 -8.65
N GLY A 155 6.95 -13.32 -7.78
CA GLY A 155 8.12 -14.19 -7.79
C GLY A 155 9.41 -13.55 -7.29
N GLN A 156 9.35 -12.34 -6.80
CA GLN A 156 10.52 -11.67 -6.24
C GLN A 156 11.00 -12.42 -4.99
N LYS A 157 12.31 -12.67 -4.90
CA LYS A 157 12.89 -13.40 -3.76
C LYS A 157 12.68 -12.64 -2.45
N LEU A 158 12.46 -13.40 -1.36
CA LEU A 158 12.24 -12.84 -0.02
C LEU A 158 13.28 -11.79 0.36
N LYS A 159 14.55 -12.08 0.14
CA LYS A 159 15.64 -11.19 0.53
C LYS A 159 15.62 -9.87 -0.24
N LYS A 160 15.00 -9.83 -1.43
CA LYS A 160 14.90 -8.63 -2.26
C LYS A 160 13.72 -7.73 -1.86
N ARG A 161 12.77 -8.25 -1.09
CA ARG A 161 11.58 -7.52 -0.64
C ARG A 161 11.47 -7.42 0.88
N THR A 162 12.55 -7.76 1.61
CA THR A 162 12.63 -7.67 3.06
C THR A 162 13.64 -6.60 3.47
N TYR A 163 13.22 -5.70 4.34
CA TYR A 163 14.01 -4.58 4.83
C TYR A 163 13.86 -4.54 6.37
N GLY A 164 14.84 -5.11 7.08
CA GLY A 164 14.77 -5.22 8.53
C GLY A 164 13.55 -6.06 8.95
N ILE A 165 12.64 -5.49 9.71
CA ILE A 165 11.42 -6.16 10.17
C ILE A 165 10.25 -6.03 9.19
N ALA A 166 10.40 -5.27 8.11
CA ALA A 166 9.36 -5.06 7.12
C ALA A 166 9.60 -5.94 5.89
N ARG A 167 8.52 -6.54 5.42
CA ARG A 167 8.54 -7.31 4.17
C ARG A 167 7.34 -6.87 3.32
N PHE A 168 7.58 -6.70 2.02
CA PHE A 168 6.51 -6.37 1.07
C PHE A 168 6.12 -7.61 0.28
N ASP A 169 4.91 -8.11 0.49
CA ASP A 169 4.36 -9.19 -0.30
C ASP A 169 3.58 -8.56 -1.46
N MET A 170 3.79 -9.09 -2.66
CA MET A 170 3.29 -8.46 -3.87
C MET A 170 2.73 -9.50 -4.84
N ALA A 171 1.55 -9.23 -5.37
CA ALA A 171 0.91 -10.08 -6.36
C ALA A 171 0.12 -9.25 -7.36
N ILE A 172 -0.10 -9.82 -8.54
CA ILE A 172 -0.85 -9.19 -9.63
C ILE A 172 -2.21 -9.88 -9.73
N TRP A 173 -3.28 -9.10 -9.78
CA TRP A 173 -4.62 -9.62 -9.97
C TRP A 173 -4.83 -9.96 -11.44
N ARG A 174 -4.94 -11.25 -11.73
CA ARG A 174 -5.15 -11.74 -13.10
C ARG A 174 -6.61 -12.02 -13.42
N GLY A 175 -7.47 -11.90 -12.43
CA GLY A 175 -8.90 -12.15 -12.59
C GLY A 175 -9.28 -13.60 -12.33
N GLU A 176 -10.57 -13.84 -12.33
CA GLU A 176 -11.11 -15.19 -12.20
C GLU A 176 -11.08 -15.83 -13.61
N GLY A 177 -10.01 -16.50 -13.86
CA GLY A 177 -9.64 -17.14 -15.07
C GLY A 177 -10.60 -17.63 -16.11
#